data_d2bb97bb6ce0c90c1ba1675355312c6b
#
_entry.id   d2bb97bb6ce0c90c1ba1675355312c6b
#
_cell.length_a   1.000
_cell.length_b   1.000
_cell.length_c   1.000
_cell.angle_alpha   90.00
_cell.angle_beta   90.00
_cell.angle_gamma   90.00
#
_symmetry.space_group_name_H-M   'P 1'
#
loop_
_entity.id
_entity.type
_entity.pdbx_description
1 polymer ?
#
loop_
_entity_poly.entity_id
_entity_poly.type
_entity_poly.pdbx_seq_one_letter_code
_entity_poly.pdbx_strand_id
1 'polypeptide(L)'
;SPEKSIQIQKSINSDILMVLDECPSLTTNKDKLTSAIDISTSWAKRCKTEFGKDKKKGLFGIVQGGLYKDLRLNSLEKLISIEFDGYAMGGLAVGENQEEMFNILNNTVNYMPKNKPRYLMGVGTPSDILGAVKSGIDMFDCVMPTRSGRTGLAFTWEGKVNLRNAKYQKDRSPLDKNTSIRNLNLYSKSYLNHLIKTNEILASMLISLHNINFY
;
A
#
# COMPACT_ATOMS: atom_id res chain seq x y z
N SER A 1 4.12 21.48 7.94
CA SER A 1 4.01 22.19 6.65
C SER A 1 4.63 21.36 5.54
N PRO A 2 4.25 21.62 4.27
CA PRO A 2 4.82 20.94 3.11
C PRO A 2 6.35 21.00 3.05
N GLU A 3 6.94 22.16 3.34
CA GLU A 3 8.40 22.37 3.36
C GLU A 3 9.06 21.47 4.41
N LYS A 4 8.50 21.45 5.62
CA LYS A 4 9.06 20.63 6.71
C LYS A 4 8.97 19.14 6.39
N SER A 5 7.88 18.68 5.76
CA SER A 5 7.74 17.30 5.29
C SER A 5 8.86 16.93 4.33
N ILE A 6 9.14 17.75 3.32
CA ILE A 6 10.21 17.50 2.35
C ILE A 6 11.59 17.53 3.03
N GLN A 7 11.85 18.48 3.94
CA GLN A 7 13.11 18.55 4.69
C GLN A 7 13.37 17.30 5.51
N ILE A 8 12.34 16.78 6.19
CA ILE A 8 12.45 15.53 6.97
C ILE A 8 12.77 14.35 6.05
N GLN A 9 12.05 14.20 4.94
CA GLN A 9 12.28 13.12 3.98
C GLN A 9 13.70 13.20 3.37
N LYS A 10 14.20 14.40 3.08
CA LYS A 10 15.60 14.60 2.67
C LYS A 10 16.59 14.21 3.77
N SER A 11 16.31 14.54 5.03
CA SER A 11 17.18 14.21 6.17
C SER A 11 17.23 12.69 6.44
N ILE A 12 16.14 11.99 6.21
CA ILE A 12 16.07 10.50 6.26
C ILE A 12 16.82 9.89 5.06
N ASN A 13 17.13 10.70 4.04
CA ASN A 13 17.76 10.30 2.80
C ASN A 13 16.90 9.34 1.94
N SER A 14 15.58 9.56 1.90
CA SER A 14 14.68 8.80 1.04
C SER A 14 15.03 8.98 -0.43
N ASP A 15 14.97 7.91 -1.24
CA ASP A 15 15.17 7.96 -2.69
C ASP A 15 13.94 8.54 -3.41
N ILE A 16 12.75 8.21 -2.90
CA ILE A 16 11.46 8.73 -3.37
C ILE A 16 10.81 9.48 -2.22
N LEU A 17 10.47 10.75 -2.48
CA LEU A 17 9.75 11.61 -1.56
C LEU A 17 8.30 11.76 -2.01
N MET A 18 7.40 11.85 -1.05
CA MET A 18 5.98 12.09 -1.29
C MET A 18 5.62 13.54 -0.96
N VAL A 19 4.75 14.16 -1.76
CA VAL A 19 4.16 15.44 -1.37
C VAL A 19 3.32 15.27 -0.10
N LEU A 20 3.16 16.33 0.68
CA LEU A 20 2.17 16.36 1.75
C LEU A 20 0.79 16.57 1.13
N ASP A 21 -0.19 15.79 1.57
CA ASP A 21 -1.56 15.86 1.10
C ASP A 21 -2.56 15.91 2.27
N GLU A 22 -3.77 16.36 1.97
CA GLU A 22 -4.93 16.21 2.83
C GLU A 22 -5.68 14.95 2.40
N CYS A 23 -5.73 13.96 3.29
CA CYS A 23 -6.38 12.67 3.04
C CYS A 23 -7.69 12.56 3.85
N PRO A 24 -8.84 12.99 3.29
CA PRO A 24 -10.12 12.89 3.97
C PRO A 24 -10.59 11.45 4.12
N SER A 25 -11.42 11.20 5.15
CA SER A 25 -12.07 9.90 5.31
C SER A 25 -13.05 9.61 4.17
N LEU A 26 -13.34 8.31 3.93
CA LEU A 26 -14.27 7.85 2.88
C LEU A 26 -15.68 8.46 3.01
N THR A 27 -16.12 8.75 4.24
CA THR A 27 -17.45 9.33 4.52
C THR A 27 -17.53 10.85 4.31
N THR A 28 -16.44 11.47 3.86
CA THR A 28 -16.39 12.92 3.62
C THR A 28 -17.26 13.29 2.42
N ASN A 29 -18.05 14.36 2.57
CA ASN A 29 -18.90 14.86 1.48
C ASN A 29 -18.07 15.44 0.33
N LYS A 30 -18.70 15.56 -0.88
CA LYS A 30 -18.04 15.95 -2.11
C LYS A 30 -17.42 17.36 -2.05
N ASP A 31 -18.06 18.31 -1.38
CA ASP A 31 -17.54 19.68 -1.26
C ASP A 31 -16.25 19.74 -0.43
N LYS A 32 -16.22 19.02 0.67
CA LYS A 32 -14.99 18.89 1.50
C LYS A 32 -13.89 18.15 0.75
N LEU A 33 -14.21 17.11 -0.06
CA LEU A 33 -13.24 16.45 -0.91
C LEU A 33 -12.65 17.42 -1.94
N THR A 34 -13.48 18.28 -2.54
CA THR A 34 -13.02 19.32 -3.49
C THR A 34 -12.05 20.28 -2.78
N SER A 35 -12.41 20.77 -1.59
CA SER A 35 -11.53 21.64 -0.80
C SER A 35 -10.21 20.95 -0.43
N ALA A 36 -10.24 19.67 -0.06
CA ALA A 36 -9.04 18.90 0.23
C ALA A 36 -8.12 18.72 -0.98
N ILE A 37 -8.68 18.57 -2.19
CA ILE A 37 -7.92 18.55 -3.44
C ILE A 37 -7.21 19.89 -3.68
N ASP A 38 -7.88 21.01 -3.43
CA ASP A 38 -7.29 22.34 -3.61
C ASP A 38 -6.15 22.57 -2.62
N ILE A 39 -6.34 22.20 -1.35
CA ILE A 39 -5.30 22.23 -0.32
C ILE A 39 -4.12 21.35 -0.73
N SER A 40 -4.36 20.08 -1.08
CA SER A 40 -3.33 19.13 -1.50
C SER A 40 -2.56 19.62 -2.72
N THR A 41 -3.25 20.22 -3.70
CA THR A 41 -2.61 20.80 -4.89
C THR A 41 -1.70 21.99 -4.51
N SER A 42 -2.17 22.88 -3.62
CA SER A 42 -1.36 23.97 -3.11
C SER A 42 -0.12 23.47 -2.37
N TRP A 43 -0.27 22.46 -1.51
CA TRP A 43 0.84 21.84 -0.79
C TRP A 43 1.79 21.10 -1.70
N ALA A 44 1.30 20.46 -2.75
CA ALA A 44 2.14 19.79 -3.76
C ALA A 44 3.06 20.77 -4.49
N LYS A 45 2.56 21.97 -4.85
CA LYS A 45 3.39 23.04 -5.42
C LYS A 45 4.49 23.49 -4.45
N ARG A 46 4.16 23.69 -3.19
CA ARG A 46 5.12 24.05 -2.13
C ARG A 46 6.16 22.97 -1.91
N CYS A 47 5.74 21.69 -1.87
CA CYS A 47 6.64 20.55 -1.82
C CYS A 47 7.60 20.53 -3.02
N LYS A 48 7.10 20.79 -4.23
CA LYS A 48 7.93 20.85 -5.46
C LYS A 48 8.97 21.95 -5.39
N THR A 49 8.58 23.13 -4.89
CA THR A 49 9.51 24.26 -4.68
C THR A 49 10.62 23.91 -3.68
N GLU A 50 10.25 23.33 -2.52
CA GLU A 50 11.20 22.92 -1.47
C GLU A 50 12.09 21.75 -1.90
N PHE A 51 11.54 20.82 -2.71
CA PHE A 51 12.31 19.72 -3.27
C PHE A 51 13.43 20.24 -4.21
N GLY A 52 13.14 21.25 -5.02
CA GLY A 52 14.08 21.83 -5.96
C GLY A 52 14.47 20.86 -7.09
N LYS A 53 15.74 20.90 -7.49
CA LYS A 53 16.28 20.05 -8.56
C LYS A 53 17.26 19.04 -7.96
N ASP A 54 16.80 17.84 -7.68
CA ASP A 54 17.64 16.71 -7.29
C ASP A 54 17.48 15.58 -8.32
N LYS A 55 18.52 15.30 -9.09
CA LYS A 55 18.50 14.25 -10.13
C LYS A 55 18.64 12.82 -9.56
N LYS A 56 18.99 12.69 -8.29
CA LYS A 56 19.19 11.38 -7.64
C LYS A 56 17.95 10.90 -6.89
N LYS A 57 16.96 11.78 -6.69
CA LYS A 57 15.75 11.51 -5.94
C LYS A 57 14.52 11.82 -6.78
N GLY A 58 13.41 11.11 -6.51
CA GLY A 58 12.11 11.35 -7.13
C GLY A 58 11.16 12.04 -6.17
N LEU A 59 10.31 12.94 -6.66
CA LEU A 59 9.18 13.50 -5.92
C LEU A 59 7.88 13.04 -6.58
N PHE A 60 7.00 12.40 -5.80
CA PHE A 60 5.72 11.89 -6.28
C PHE A 60 4.55 12.76 -5.83
N GLY A 61 3.65 13.06 -6.76
CA GLY A 61 2.35 13.69 -6.49
C GLY A 61 1.33 12.66 -6.03
N ILE A 62 0.38 13.06 -5.16
CA ILE A 62 -0.66 12.17 -4.62
C ILE A 62 -2.03 12.62 -5.13
N VAL A 63 -2.68 11.76 -5.91
CA VAL A 63 -4.03 11.97 -6.47
C VAL A 63 -5.07 11.66 -5.39
N GLN A 64 -5.90 12.64 -5.04
CA GLN A 64 -7.01 12.54 -4.12
C GLN A 64 -8.36 12.61 -4.86
N GLY A 65 -9.49 12.36 -4.17
CA GLY A 65 -10.83 12.50 -4.76
C GLY A 65 -11.85 11.44 -4.32
N GLY A 66 -11.51 10.62 -3.28
CA GLY A 66 -12.40 9.58 -2.75
C GLY A 66 -12.82 8.60 -3.84
N LEU A 67 -14.10 8.27 -3.89
CA LEU A 67 -14.68 7.36 -4.90
C LEU A 67 -15.27 8.11 -6.11
N TYR A 68 -14.97 9.41 -6.28
CA TYR A 68 -15.52 10.24 -7.36
C TYR A 68 -14.52 10.36 -8.51
N LYS A 69 -14.88 9.78 -9.66
CA LYS A 69 -14.05 9.81 -10.87
C LYS A 69 -13.70 11.24 -11.31
N ASP A 70 -14.67 12.13 -11.33
CA ASP A 70 -14.49 13.53 -11.74
C ASP A 70 -13.49 14.26 -10.84
N LEU A 71 -13.56 14.04 -9.52
CA LEU A 71 -12.62 14.62 -8.57
C LEU A 71 -11.21 14.03 -8.73
N ARG A 72 -11.10 12.72 -8.96
CA ARG A 72 -9.81 12.05 -9.23
C ARG A 72 -9.13 12.61 -10.47
N LEU A 73 -9.88 12.78 -11.56
CA LEU A 73 -9.35 13.33 -12.80
C LEU A 73 -8.95 14.80 -12.65
N ASN A 74 -9.75 15.61 -11.94
CA ASN A 74 -9.41 17.01 -11.62
C ASN A 74 -8.10 17.08 -10.78
N SER A 75 -7.98 16.25 -9.74
CA SER A 75 -6.76 16.16 -8.92
C SER A 75 -5.55 15.78 -9.77
N LEU A 76 -5.69 14.75 -10.60
CA LEU A 76 -4.61 14.26 -11.47
C LEU A 76 -4.16 15.34 -12.47
N GLU A 77 -5.08 16.02 -13.14
CA GLU A 77 -4.78 17.09 -14.10
C GLU A 77 -3.96 18.22 -13.45
N LYS A 78 -4.39 18.66 -12.26
CA LYS A 78 -3.66 19.67 -11.48
C LYS A 78 -2.23 19.22 -11.13
N LEU A 79 -2.06 17.95 -10.76
CA LEU A 79 -0.74 17.40 -10.43
C LEU A 79 0.14 17.23 -11.67
N ILE A 80 -0.41 16.80 -12.81
CA ILE A 80 0.34 16.69 -14.08
C ILE A 80 0.87 18.06 -14.50
N SER A 81 0.11 19.14 -14.31
CA SER A 81 0.56 20.50 -14.63
C SER A 81 1.74 20.99 -13.77
N ILE A 82 1.98 20.37 -12.59
CA ILE A 82 3.12 20.67 -11.71
C ILE A 82 4.36 19.86 -12.10
N GLU A 83 4.17 18.74 -12.81
CA GLU A 83 5.23 17.84 -13.29
C GLU A 83 6.00 17.12 -12.17
N PHE A 84 5.54 15.94 -11.77
CA PHE A 84 6.22 15.06 -10.80
C PHE A 84 7.01 13.95 -11.49
N ASP A 85 7.91 13.30 -10.72
CA ASP A 85 8.70 12.15 -11.17
C ASP A 85 7.87 10.86 -11.18
N GLY A 86 6.80 10.80 -10.38
CA GLY A 86 5.81 9.74 -10.34
C GLY A 86 4.49 10.23 -9.74
N TYR A 87 3.46 9.40 -9.81
CA TYR A 87 2.11 9.73 -9.33
C TYR A 87 1.56 8.59 -8.48
N ALA A 88 1.04 8.95 -7.31
CA ALA A 88 0.41 8.01 -6.39
C ALA A 88 -1.11 8.16 -6.36
N MET A 89 -1.81 7.04 -6.17
CA MET A 89 -3.24 7.01 -5.83
C MET A 89 -3.37 6.99 -4.31
N GLY A 90 -3.74 8.12 -3.72
CA GLY A 90 -4.02 8.25 -2.30
C GLY A 90 -5.51 8.13 -1.97
N GLY A 91 -5.88 8.11 -0.68
CA GLY A 91 -7.27 8.05 -0.23
C GLY A 91 -8.03 6.81 -0.70
N LEU A 92 -7.32 5.69 -0.84
CA LEU A 92 -7.83 4.32 -1.00
C LEU A 92 -7.29 3.46 0.14
N ALA A 93 -7.83 2.25 0.34
CA ALA A 93 -7.57 1.40 1.51
C ALA A 93 -7.98 2.06 2.85
N VAL A 94 -9.00 2.92 2.82
CA VAL A 94 -9.52 3.67 3.98
C VAL A 94 -10.94 3.25 4.36
N GLY A 95 -11.43 2.10 3.82
CA GLY A 95 -12.75 1.52 4.17
C GLY A 95 -13.64 1.13 3.00
N GLU A 96 -13.24 1.44 1.77
CA GLU A 96 -13.91 0.97 0.55
C GLU A 96 -13.73 -0.54 0.37
N ASN A 97 -14.65 -1.15 -0.38
CA ASN A 97 -14.50 -2.55 -0.78
C ASN A 97 -13.60 -2.69 -2.01
N GLN A 98 -13.20 -3.92 -2.33
CA GLN A 98 -12.29 -4.24 -3.43
C GLN A 98 -12.84 -3.80 -4.80
N GLU A 99 -14.16 -3.96 -5.02
CA GLU A 99 -14.81 -3.59 -6.28
C GLU A 99 -14.78 -2.08 -6.50
N GLU A 100 -15.10 -1.30 -5.46
CA GLU A 100 -15.01 0.16 -5.48
C GLU A 100 -13.59 0.63 -5.79
N MET A 101 -12.58 0.02 -5.14
CA MET A 101 -11.17 0.33 -5.40
C MET A 101 -10.81 0.06 -6.87
N PHE A 102 -11.13 -1.12 -7.41
CA PHE A 102 -10.83 -1.44 -8.80
C PHE A 102 -11.59 -0.56 -9.80
N ASN A 103 -12.83 -0.19 -9.49
CA ASN A 103 -13.58 0.74 -10.32
C ASN A 103 -12.86 2.10 -10.42
N ILE A 104 -12.37 2.63 -9.30
CA ILE A 104 -11.58 3.88 -9.29
C ILE A 104 -10.26 3.72 -10.05
N LEU A 105 -9.53 2.63 -9.85
CA LEU A 105 -8.28 2.39 -10.57
C LEU A 105 -8.50 2.36 -12.07
N ASN A 106 -9.46 1.58 -12.55
CA ASN A 106 -9.78 1.46 -13.99
C ASN A 106 -10.22 2.80 -14.62
N ASN A 107 -10.88 3.66 -13.84
CA ASN A 107 -11.34 4.97 -14.28
C ASN A 107 -10.30 6.08 -14.17
N THR A 108 -9.17 5.87 -13.48
CA THR A 108 -8.18 6.93 -13.22
C THR A 108 -6.81 6.60 -13.79
N VAL A 109 -6.31 5.36 -13.63
CA VAL A 109 -4.94 4.98 -13.97
C VAL A 109 -4.64 5.16 -15.47
N ASN A 110 -5.63 4.94 -16.33
CA ASN A 110 -5.48 5.14 -17.78
C ASN A 110 -5.14 6.58 -18.19
N TYR A 111 -5.44 7.57 -17.35
CA TYR A 111 -5.13 8.98 -17.56
C TYR A 111 -3.79 9.39 -16.92
N MET A 112 -3.18 8.53 -16.10
CA MET A 112 -1.86 8.79 -15.52
C MET A 112 -0.77 8.66 -16.59
N PRO A 113 0.29 9.48 -16.55
CA PRO A 113 1.40 9.41 -17.50
C PRO A 113 2.01 8.00 -17.55
N LYS A 114 2.08 7.42 -18.77
CA LYS A 114 2.57 6.04 -18.98
C LYS A 114 4.09 5.90 -18.79
N ASN A 115 4.82 7.00 -18.92
CA ASN A 115 6.27 7.07 -18.77
C ASN A 115 6.72 7.45 -17.35
N LYS A 116 5.82 7.44 -16.38
CA LYS A 116 6.08 7.75 -14.97
C LYS A 116 5.61 6.61 -14.09
N PRO A 117 6.33 6.28 -12.99
CA PRO A 117 5.87 5.30 -12.02
C PRO A 117 4.51 5.65 -11.43
N ARG A 118 3.65 4.64 -11.27
CA ARG A 118 2.31 4.73 -10.72
C ARG A 118 2.24 3.92 -9.44
N TYR A 119 1.95 4.57 -8.35
CA TYR A 119 2.00 4.01 -7.02
C TYR A 119 0.62 3.94 -6.37
N LEU A 120 0.20 2.77 -5.90
CA LEU A 120 -1.02 2.60 -5.12
C LEU A 120 -0.67 2.50 -3.64
N MET A 121 -1.01 3.52 -2.86
CA MET A 121 -0.61 3.65 -1.47
C MET A 121 -1.45 2.77 -0.54
N GLY A 122 -0.77 2.06 0.38
CA GLY A 122 -1.39 1.32 1.47
C GLY A 122 -2.09 0.02 1.08
N VAL A 123 -1.95 -0.45 -0.16
CA VAL A 123 -2.60 -1.65 -0.71
C VAL A 123 -1.55 -2.73 -0.97
N GLY A 124 -1.80 -3.97 -0.68
CA GLY A 124 -3.00 -4.60 -0.14
C GLY A 124 -2.84 -6.10 0.02
N THR A 125 -3.94 -6.84 -0.14
CA THR A 125 -3.88 -8.32 -0.21
C THR A 125 -3.25 -8.77 -1.54
N PRO A 126 -2.80 -10.05 -1.65
CA PRO A 126 -2.26 -10.56 -2.92
C PRO A 126 -3.21 -10.37 -4.11
N SER A 127 -4.52 -10.55 -3.91
CA SER A 127 -5.52 -10.32 -4.96
C SER A 127 -5.66 -8.85 -5.35
N ASP A 128 -5.52 -7.92 -4.40
CA ASP A 128 -5.57 -6.49 -4.66
C ASP A 128 -4.37 -6.05 -5.51
N ILE A 129 -3.18 -6.55 -5.17
CA ILE A 129 -1.95 -6.26 -5.92
C ILE A 129 -2.08 -6.76 -7.36
N LEU A 130 -2.50 -8.02 -7.56
CA LEU A 130 -2.68 -8.58 -8.91
C LEU A 130 -3.69 -7.78 -9.74
N GLY A 131 -4.83 -7.41 -9.14
CA GLY A 131 -5.85 -6.60 -9.82
C GLY A 131 -5.35 -5.19 -10.15
N ALA A 132 -4.61 -4.56 -9.24
CA ALA A 132 -4.06 -3.23 -9.45
C ALA A 132 -2.92 -3.22 -10.51
N VAL A 133 -2.06 -4.24 -10.53
CA VAL A 133 -1.05 -4.43 -11.61
C VAL A 133 -1.74 -4.58 -12.96
N LYS A 134 -2.83 -5.36 -13.04
CA LYS A 134 -3.65 -5.47 -14.25
C LYS A 134 -4.23 -4.12 -14.70
N SER A 135 -4.52 -3.22 -13.76
CA SER A 135 -4.98 -1.85 -14.04
C SER A 135 -3.85 -0.89 -14.39
N GLY A 136 -2.57 -1.31 -14.31
CA GLY A 136 -1.39 -0.52 -14.68
C GLY A 136 -0.70 0.20 -13.52
N ILE A 137 -0.80 -0.30 -12.31
CA ILE A 137 -0.02 0.16 -11.15
C ILE A 137 1.33 -0.55 -11.11
N ASP A 138 2.40 0.17 -10.74
CA ASP A 138 3.78 -0.30 -10.73
C ASP A 138 4.34 -0.50 -9.33
N MET A 139 3.84 0.25 -8.33
CA MET A 139 4.42 0.30 -6.98
C MET A 139 3.35 0.17 -5.90
N PHE A 140 3.73 -0.45 -4.78
CA PHE A 140 2.86 -0.71 -3.64
C PHE A 140 3.64 -0.57 -2.32
N ASP A 141 2.94 -0.21 -1.25
CA ASP A 141 3.34 -0.45 0.13
C ASP A 141 2.19 -1.10 0.87
N CYS A 142 2.48 -2.01 1.78
CA CYS A 142 1.43 -2.61 2.59
C CYS A 142 1.96 -3.24 3.87
N VAL A 143 1.22 -3.05 4.95
CA VAL A 143 1.52 -3.68 6.24
C VAL A 143 1.01 -5.13 6.33
N MET A 144 0.18 -5.56 5.38
CA MET A 144 -0.52 -6.85 5.45
C MET A 144 0.41 -8.06 5.65
N PRO A 145 1.53 -8.22 4.95
CA PRO A 145 2.38 -9.38 5.13
C PRO A 145 2.84 -9.54 6.58
N THR A 146 3.40 -8.47 7.14
CA THR A 146 3.97 -8.49 8.49
C THR A 146 2.93 -8.34 9.60
N ARG A 147 1.91 -7.49 9.43
CA ARG A 147 0.80 -7.36 10.39
C ARG A 147 0.05 -8.68 10.52
N SER A 148 -0.31 -9.32 9.41
CA SER A 148 -0.96 -10.63 9.39
C SER A 148 -0.07 -11.70 10.04
N GLY A 149 1.22 -11.71 9.74
CA GLY A 149 2.18 -12.61 10.35
C GLY A 149 2.22 -12.48 11.88
N ARG A 150 2.25 -11.26 12.40
CA ARG A 150 2.21 -11.01 13.85
C ARG A 150 0.90 -11.43 14.51
N THR A 151 -0.20 -11.47 13.77
CA THR A 151 -1.51 -11.92 14.30
C THR A 151 -1.80 -13.40 14.04
N GLY A 152 -0.86 -14.13 13.43
CA GLY A 152 -0.99 -15.56 13.17
C GLY A 152 -1.73 -15.91 11.88
N LEU A 153 -1.88 -14.96 10.96
CA LEU A 153 -2.48 -15.18 9.64
C LEU A 153 -1.37 -15.31 8.58
N ALA A 154 -1.36 -16.42 7.87
CA ALA A 154 -0.49 -16.69 6.73
C ALA A 154 -1.28 -16.68 5.42
N PHE A 155 -0.63 -16.21 4.35
CA PHE A 155 -1.09 -16.34 2.97
C PHE A 155 -0.40 -17.53 2.31
N THR A 156 -1.15 -18.47 1.77
CA THR A 156 -0.61 -19.66 1.12
C THR A 156 -1.26 -19.88 -0.24
N TRP A 157 -0.66 -20.70 -1.08
CA TRP A 157 -1.24 -21.06 -2.38
C TRP A 157 -2.56 -21.81 -2.29
N GLU A 158 -2.86 -22.41 -1.13
CA GLU A 158 -4.15 -23.06 -0.82
C GLU A 158 -5.15 -22.08 -0.16
N GLY A 159 -4.78 -20.80 0.04
CA GLY A 159 -5.60 -19.76 0.65
C GLY A 159 -5.06 -19.26 1.99
N LYS A 160 -5.88 -18.51 2.71
CA LYS A 160 -5.52 -17.92 4.01
C LYS A 160 -5.56 -18.96 5.13
N VAL A 161 -4.49 -19.05 5.92
CA VAL A 161 -4.33 -19.94 7.06
C VAL A 161 -4.27 -19.10 8.34
N ASN A 162 -5.35 -19.09 9.14
CA ASN A 162 -5.33 -18.47 10.47
C ASN A 162 -4.88 -19.51 11.51
N LEU A 163 -3.62 -19.47 11.86
CA LEU A 163 -2.97 -20.42 12.77
C LEU A 163 -3.49 -20.34 14.22
N ARG A 164 -4.29 -19.34 14.60
CA ARG A 164 -4.97 -19.32 15.92
C ARG A 164 -6.08 -20.38 16.04
N ASN A 165 -6.59 -20.88 14.91
CA ASN A 165 -7.68 -21.86 14.89
C ASN A 165 -7.25 -23.20 15.53
N ALA A 166 -8.14 -23.76 16.36
CA ALA A 166 -7.91 -25.02 17.06
C ALA A 166 -7.68 -26.22 16.12
N LYS A 167 -8.22 -26.16 14.89
CA LYS A 167 -8.03 -27.22 13.88
C LYS A 167 -6.55 -27.49 13.56
N TYR A 168 -5.66 -26.51 13.76
CA TYR A 168 -4.23 -26.67 13.50
C TYR A 168 -3.44 -27.22 14.69
N GLN A 169 -4.06 -27.40 15.85
CA GLN A 169 -3.39 -27.86 17.07
C GLN A 169 -2.70 -29.22 16.92
N LYS A 170 -3.22 -30.09 16.05
CA LYS A 170 -2.67 -31.42 15.78
C LYS A 170 -2.19 -31.58 14.33
N ASP A 171 -2.20 -30.52 13.54
CA ASP A 171 -1.80 -30.55 12.13
C ASP A 171 -0.27 -30.52 12.01
N ARG A 172 0.33 -31.66 11.67
CA ARG A 172 1.79 -31.82 11.49
C ARG A 172 2.28 -31.43 10.09
N SER A 173 1.40 -31.01 9.19
CA SER A 173 1.81 -30.55 7.86
C SER A 173 2.55 -29.21 7.93
N PRO A 174 3.45 -28.92 6.96
CA PRO A 174 4.09 -27.62 6.87
C PRO A 174 3.06 -26.51 6.61
N LEU A 175 3.46 -25.25 6.88
CA LEU A 175 2.59 -24.11 6.68
C LEU A 175 2.15 -23.98 5.21
N ASP A 176 3.07 -24.08 4.28
CA ASP A 176 2.83 -24.10 2.84
C ASP A 176 3.85 -25.02 2.17
N LYS A 177 3.39 -26.05 1.47
CA LYS A 177 4.26 -27.01 0.76
C LYS A 177 5.04 -26.37 -0.39
N ASN A 178 4.52 -25.26 -0.92
CA ASN A 178 5.06 -24.56 -2.09
C ASN A 178 5.96 -23.37 -1.71
N THR A 179 6.26 -23.17 -0.41
CA THR A 179 7.17 -22.08 -0.02
C THR A 179 8.56 -22.29 -0.60
N SER A 180 9.17 -21.24 -1.13
CA SER A 180 10.56 -21.26 -1.60
C SER A 180 11.58 -21.20 -0.46
N ILE A 181 11.14 -20.86 0.76
CA ILE A 181 12.03 -20.79 1.94
C ILE A 181 12.18 -22.18 2.55
N ARG A 182 13.26 -22.86 2.20
CA ARG A 182 13.55 -24.25 2.58
C ARG A 182 13.37 -24.55 4.08
N ASN A 183 13.79 -23.64 4.95
CA ASN A 183 13.75 -23.88 6.39
C ASN A 183 12.35 -23.67 7.01
N LEU A 184 11.42 -23.01 6.34
CA LEU A 184 10.06 -22.87 6.85
C LEU A 184 9.27 -24.18 6.82
N ASN A 185 9.59 -25.10 5.92
CA ASN A 185 8.97 -26.42 5.86
C ASN A 185 9.33 -27.35 7.03
N LEU A 186 10.34 -26.98 7.83
CA LEU A 186 10.69 -27.70 9.05
C LEU A 186 9.69 -27.48 10.20
N TYR A 187 8.89 -26.43 10.12
CA TYR A 187 7.93 -26.06 11.16
C TYR A 187 6.51 -26.47 10.75
N SER A 188 5.87 -27.31 11.57
CA SER A 188 4.49 -27.72 11.34
C SER A 188 3.48 -26.64 11.73
N LYS A 189 2.27 -26.70 11.16
CA LYS A 189 1.16 -25.84 11.55
C LYS A 189 0.83 -25.99 13.04
N SER A 190 0.94 -27.22 13.61
CA SER A 190 0.73 -27.45 15.05
C SER A 190 1.76 -26.73 15.91
N TYR A 191 3.04 -26.72 15.50
CA TYR A 191 4.08 -26.00 16.23
C TYR A 191 3.87 -24.48 16.17
N LEU A 192 3.58 -23.94 14.99
CA LEU A 192 3.28 -22.51 14.83
C LEU A 192 2.01 -22.11 15.61
N ASN A 193 0.96 -22.95 15.63
CA ASN A 193 -0.25 -22.75 16.47
C ASN A 193 0.12 -22.68 17.95
N HIS A 194 0.99 -23.57 18.42
CA HIS A 194 1.47 -23.55 19.80
C HIS A 194 2.21 -22.25 20.12
N LEU A 195 3.18 -21.85 19.30
CA LEU A 195 3.95 -20.63 19.51
C LEU A 195 3.07 -19.38 19.55
N ILE A 196 2.02 -19.30 18.69
CA ILE A 196 1.08 -18.19 18.69
C ILE A 196 0.27 -18.14 19.99
N LYS A 197 -0.18 -19.29 20.48
CA LYS A 197 -0.97 -19.40 21.73
C LYS A 197 -0.14 -19.02 22.97
N THR A 198 1.14 -19.33 22.96
CA THR A 198 2.08 -18.97 24.02
C THR A 198 2.72 -17.59 23.85
N ASN A 199 2.30 -16.83 22.82
CA ASN A 199 2.82 -15.50 22.47
C ASN A 199 4.33 -15.47 22.22
N GLU A 200 4.90 -16.55 21.67
CA GLU A 200 6.30 -16.61 21.31
C GLU A 200 6.59 -15.77 20.04
N ILE A 201 7.60 -14.90 20.12
CA ILE A 201 7.97 -13.99 19.02
C ILE A 201 8.40 -14.76 17.76
N LEU A 202 8.92 -15.97 17.91
CA LEU A 202 9.35 -16.81 16.80
C LEU A 202 8.22 -17.10 15.82
N ALA A 203 6.98 -17.28 16.30
CA ALA A 203 5.81 -17.44 15.43
C ALA A 203 5.62 -16.22 14.51
N SER A 204 5.66 -15.03 15.10
CA SER A 204 5.50 -13.77 14.35
C SER A 204 6.61 -13.59 13.31
N MET A 205 7.84 -13.96 13.63
CA MET A 205 8.99 -13.89 12.72
C MET A 205 8.83 -14.86 11.54
N LEU A 206 8.54 -16.15 11.82
CA LEU A 206 8.40 -17.17 10.79
C LEU A 206 7.23 -16.90 9.85
N ILE A 207 6.08 -16.52 10.39
CA ILE A 207 4.89 -16.24 9.58
C ILE A 207 5.07 -14.94 8.77
N SER A 208 5.69 -13.91 9.35
CA SER A 208 6.00 -12.68 8.59
C SER A 208 6.98 -12.95 7.46
N LEU A 209 8.02 -13.73 7.71
CA LEU A 209 8.98 -14.14 6.68
C LEU A 209 8.29 -14.92 5.56
N HIS A 210 7.41 -15.87 5.93
CA HIS A 210 6.61 -16.61 4.96
C HIS A 210 5.74 -15.68 4.11
N ASN A 211 5.00 -14.77 4.75
CA ASN A 211 4.11 -13.84 4.05
C ASN A 211 4.87 -12.90 3.11
N ILE A 212 6.04 -12.38 3.53
CA ILE A 212 6.88 -11.53 2.66
C ILE A 212 7.35 -12.31 1.44
N ASN A 213 7.72 -13.60 1.63
CA ASN A 213 8.13 -14.44 0.52
C ASN A 213 6.97 -14.81 -0.42
N PHE A 214 5.76 -14.90 0.11
CA PHE A 214 4.56 -15.21 -0.67
C PHE A 214 4.18 -14.03 -1.58
N TYR A 215 4.35 -12.78 -1.09
CA TYR A 215 4.10 -11.55 -1.84
C TYR A 215 5.16 -11.29 -2.90
#